data_a1e2fbb6da3892921ea0acce72b807a3
#
_entry.id   a1e2fbb6da3892921ea0acce72b807a3
#
_cell.length_a   1.000
_cell.length_b   1.000
_cell.length_c   1.000
_cell.angle_alpha   90.00
_cell.angle_beta   90.00
_cell.angle_gamma   90.00
#
_symmetry.space_group_name_H-M   'P 1'
#
loop_
_entity.id
_entity.type
_entity.pdbx_description
1 polymer ?
#
loop_
_entity_poly.entity_id
_entity_poly.type
_entity_poly.pdbx_seq_one_letter_code
_entity_poly.pdbx_strand_id
1 'polypeptide(L)'
;MEKDRSFTDEFEKAISTKYRLYLWSRFVKGIKEYKLLSPGDHICVCISGGKDSMCLAKLFSFLHKHSDFDFDITYLVMDPGYNKKNLDLIKKNLKTLRIPAKIVKTDIFDIANAQTKGSCFLCAKMRRGALYNIAKSMGCNKIALGHHYDDVITTTLMNMLSSGSFQTMLPKLHSSNYPGMELIRPMYYIREKDIISWAKYHNLEFLQCACKFTEEEADTQNAGRRKFVKQLIYDLKKEIPQVEKNIFKAPDNVTLDMILGYKDNGEYHSFLDNYDEE
;
A
#
# COMPACT_ATOMS: atom_id res chain seq x y z
N MET A 1 23.95 21.50 -18.01
CA MET A 1 23.08 20.88 -19.02
C MET A 1 21.66 20.87 -18.49
N GLU A 2 20.79 21.78 -18.95
CA GLU A 2 19.36 21.70 -18.68
C GLU A 2 18.82 20.44 -19.37
N LYS A 3 18.37 19.46 -18.57
CA LYS A 3 17.61 18.33 -19.10
C LYS A 3 16.32 18.86 -19.69
N ASP A 4 16.14 18.68 -20.98
CA ASP A 4 14.94 19.02 -21.72
C ASP A 4 13.71 18.43 -21.01
N ARG A 5 12.90 19.31 -20.39
CA ARG A 5 11.69 18.95 -19.61
C ARG A 5 10.47 18.86 -20.53
N SER A 6 10.62 18.39 -21.76
CA SER A 6 9.47 18.12 -22.63
C SER A 6 8.66 16.95 -22.04
N PHE A 7 7.61 17.25 -21.30
CA PHE A 7 6.67 16.24 -20.81
C PHE A 7 5.90 15.65 -21.99
N THR A 8 6.28 14.45 -22.40
CA THR A 8 5.59 13.69 -23.46
C THR A 8 4.31 13.01 -22.98
N ASP A 9 3.99 13.11 -21.68
CA ASP A 9 2.93 12.38 -21.01
C ASP A 9 2.14 13.33 -20.09
N GLU A 10 0.83 13.49 -20.35
CA GLU A 10 -0.06 14.35 -19.59
C GLU A 10 -0.17 13.96 -18.10
N PHE A 11 -0.04 12.67 -17.79
CA PHE A 11 -0.04 12.18 -16.40
C PHE A 11 1.21 12.63 -15.65
N GLU A 12 2.37 12.58 -16.30
CA GLU A 12 3.64 13.05 -15.72
C GLU A 12 3.63 14.56 -15.54
N LYS A 13 3.08 15.28 -16.52
CA LYS A 13 2.87 16.73 -16.40
C LYS A 13 1.98 17.06 -15.21
N ALA A 14 0.86 16.36 -15.05
CA ALA A 14 -0.05 16.57 -13.92
C ALA A 14 0.62 16.27 -12.57
N ILE A 15 1.40 15.18 -12.47
CA ILE A 15 2.16 14.82 -11.26
C ILE A 15 3.21 15.89 -10.92
N SER A 16 3.92 16.42 -11.91
CA SER A 16 4.98 17.41 -11.69
C SER A 16 4.47 18.84 -11.46
N THR A 17 3.21 19.13 -11.80
CA THR A 17 2.60 20.47 -11.67
C THR A 17 1.44 20.47 -10.67
N LYS A 18 0.22 20.19 -11.12
CA LYS A 18 -1.03 20.24 -10.33
C LYS A 18 -0.98 19.38 -9.07
N TYR A 19 -0.44 18.16 -9.18
CA TYR A 19 -0.36 17.19 -8.10
C TYR A 19 1.01 17.11 -7.44
N ARG A 20 1.92 18.07 -7.73
CA ARG A 20 3.29 18.04 -7.20
C ARG A 20 3.32 17.97 -5.68
N LEU A 21 2.59 18.82 -4.98
CA LEU A 21 2.59 18.87 -3.51
C LEU A 21 1.79 17.70 -2.88
N TYR A 22 0.79 17.20 -3.59
CA TYR A 22 -0.17 16.22 -3.06
C TYR A 22 0.26 14.77 -3.30
N LEU A 23 0.88 14.49 -4.47
CA LEU A 23 1.36 13.17 -4.84
C LEU A 23 2.88 13.10 -4.85
N TRP A 24 3.53 13.87 -5.72
CA TRP A 24 4.98 13.72 -5.96
C TRP A 24 5.83 14.02 -4.74
N SER A 25 5.68 15.19 -4.12
CA SER A 25 6.49 15.58 -2.96
C SER A 25 6.28 14.63 -1.78
N ARG A 26 5.05 14.14 -1.59
CA ARG A 26 4.75 13.18 -0.52
C ARG A 26 5.30 11.78 -0.81
N PHE A 27 5.29 11.37 -2.08
CA PHE A 27 5.92 10.12 -2.53
C PHE A 27 7.42 10.13 -2.29
N VAL A 28 8.10 11.18 -2.75
CA VAL A 28 9.55 11.36 -2.56
C VAL A 28 9.90 11.51 -1.08
N LYS A 29 9.07 12.22 -0.30
CA LYS A 29 9.24 12.32 1.16
C LYS A 29 9.24 10.92 1.80
N GLY A 30 8.24 10.08 1.51
CA GLY A 30 8.16 8.73 2.07
C GLY A 30 9.37 7.87 1.71
N ILE A 31 9.83 7.94 0.45
CA ILE A 31 11.02 7.21 0.00
C ILE A 31 12.26 7.64 0.77
N LYS A 32 12.49 8.94 0.91
CA LYS A 32 13.70 9.50 1.57
C LYS A 32 13.69 9.26 3.07
N GLU A 33 12.60 9.60 3.74
CA GLU A 33 12.48 9.55 5.20
C GLU A 33 12.60 8.11 5.73
N TYR A 34 11.97 7.16 5.06
CA TYR A 34 12.01 5.76 5.47
C TYR A 34 13.09 4.94 4.73
N LYS A 35 13.94 5.59 3.91
CA LYS A 35 15.02 4.92 3.16
C LYS A 35 14.48 3.68 2.42
N LEU A 36 13.42 3.88 1.62
CA LEU A 36 12.71 2.79 0.98
C LEU A 36 13.45 2.22 -0.24
N LEU A 37 14.31 3.04 -0.87
CA LEU A 37 15.06 2.67 -2.07
C LEU A 37 16.54 2.90 -1.87
N SER A 38 17.34 2.04 -2.50
CA SER A 38 18.80 2.11 -2.57
C SER A 38 19.25 1.89 -4.03
N PRO A 39 20.44 2.37 -4.40
CA PRO A 39 21.05 2.02 -5.69
C PRO A 39 21.14 0.50 -5.87
N GLY A 40 20.81 0.02 -7.06
CA GLY A 40 20.83 -1.40 -7.41
C GLY A 40 19.60 -2.20 -6.95
N ASP A 41 18.60 -1.59 -6.31
CA ASP A 41 17.34 -2.27 -6.01
C ASP A 41 16.61 -2.69 -7.27
N HIS A 42 15.97 -3.85 -7.25
CA HIS A 42 15.01 -4.28 -8.25
C HIS A 42 13.63 -4.40 -7.63
N ILE A 43 12.73 -3.50 -7.98
CA ILE A 43 11.44 -3.29 -7.32
C ILE A 43 10.32 -3.93 -8.11
N CYS A 44 9.56 -4.82 -7.49
CA CYS A 44 8.29 -5.29 -8.01
C CYS A 44 7.16 -4.34 -7.60
N VAL A 45 6.67 -3.52 -8.50
CA VAL A 45 5.49 -2.66 -8.30
C VAL A 45 4.23 -3.47 -8.55
N CYS A 46 3.47 -3.74 -7.49
CA CYS A 46 2.30 -4.62 -7.53
C CYS A 46 1.04 -3.86 -7.91
N ILE A 47 0.40 -4.29 -9.00
CA ILE A 47 -0.79 -3.67 -9.56
C ILE A 47 -1.98 -4.60 -9.35
N SER A 48 -2.96 -4.15 -8.56
CA SER A 48 -4.21 -4.88 -8.30
C SER A 48 -5.36 -4.46 -9.23
N GLY A 49 -5.16 -3.45 -10.07
CA GLY A 49 -6.20 -2.86 -10.92
C GLY A 49 -7.00 -1.73 -10.25
N GLY A 50 -6.84 -1.50 -8.95
CA GLY A 50 -7.42 -0.37 -8.24
C GLY A 50 -6.64 0.94 -8.42
N LYS A 51 -7.29 2.05 -8.10
CA LYS A 51 -6.75 3.42 -8.24
C LYS A 51 -5.38 3.61 -7.58
N ASP A 52 -5.20 3.03 -6.38
CA ASP A 52 -4.00 3.24 -5.57
C ASP A 52 -2.79 2.56 -6.20
N SER A 53 -2.94 1.32 -6.65
CA SER A 53 -1.86 0.56 -7.30
C SER A 53 -1.47 1.13 -8.67
N MET A 54 -2.44 1.67 -9.42
CA MET A 54 -2.17 2.33 -10.69
C MET A 54 -1.49 3.69 -10.50
N CYS A 55 -1.89 4.46 -9.48
CA CYS A 55 -1.22 5.69 -9.09
C CYS A 55 0.24 5.41 -8.65
N LEU A 56 0.45 4.38 -7.82
CA LEU A 56 1.77 3.92 -7.42
C LEU A 56 2.66 3.60 -8.63
N ALA A 57 2.13 2.82 -9.58
CA ALA A 57 2.87 2.44 -10.79
C ALA A 57 3.27 3.68 -11.61
N LYS A 58 2.39 4.67 -11.74
CA LYS A 58 2.70 5.90 -12.48
C LYS A 58 3.71 6.78 -11.74
N LEU A 59 3.64 6.86 -10.40
CA LEU A 59 4.64 7.55 -9.60
C LEU A 59 6.03 6.90 -9.73
N PHE A 60 6.11 5.57 -9.72
CA PHE A 60 7.36 4.86 -9.97
C PHE A 60 7.90 5.06 -11.39
N SER A 61 7.03 5.04 -12.40
CA SER A 61 7.41 5.33 -13.78
C SER A 61 8.04 6.73 -13.91
N PHE A 62 7.45 7.70 -13.22
CA PHE A 62 7.97 9.07 -13.18
C PHE A 62 9.30 9.15 -12.39
N LEU A 63 9.38 8.47 -11.23
CA LEU A 63 10.60 8.42 -10.42
C LEU A 63 11.78 7.83 -11.21
N HIS A 64 11.57 6.70 -11.87
CA HIS A 64 12.62 6.00 -12.62
C HIS A 64 13.26 6.86 -13.71
N LYS A 65 12.48 7.75 -14.35
CA LYS A 65 12.98 8.70 -15.36
C LYS A 65 13.79 9.86 -14.77
N HIS A 66 13.57 10.17 -13.48
CA HIS A 66 14.09 11.38 -12.84
C HIS A 66 14.92 11.09 -11.58
N SER A 67 15.25 9.83 -11.34
CA SER A 67 16.12 9.43 -10.23
C SER A 67 17.56 9.83 -10.48
N ASP A 68 18.26 10.15 -9.39
CA ASP A 68 19.69 10.45 -9.40
C ASP A 68 20.56 9.18 -9.24
N PHE A 69 19.93 8.02 -9.03
CA PHE A 69 20.59 6.72 -8.90
C PHE A 69 19.83 5.64 -9.69
N ASP A 70 20.53 4.59 -10.07
CA ASP A 70 19.98 3.50 -10.86
C ASP A 70 19.30 2.45 -9.96
N PHE A 71 18.13 2.01 -10.39
CA PHE A 71 17.36 0.90 -9.84
C PHE A 71 16.43 0.34 -10.92
N ASP A 72 16.08 -0.94 -10.81
CA ASP A 72 15.20 -1.61 -11.76
C ASP A 72 13.76 -1.67 -11.29
N ILE A 73 12.81 -1.68 -12.23
CA ILE A 73 11.39 -1.84 -11.94
C ILE A 73 10.78 -2.95 -12.78
N THR A 74 10.07 -3.84 -12.11
CA THR A 74 9.12 -4.77 -12.73
C THR A 74 7.71 -4.38 -12.29
N TYR A 75 6.83 -4.06 -13.24
CA TYR A 75 5.40 -3.86 -12.97
C TYR A 75 4.69 -5.19 -13.10
N LEU A 76 4.03 -5.63 -12.03
CA LEU A 76 3.38 -6.93 -11.95
C LEU A 76 1.87 -6.79 -11.69
N VAL A 77 1.06 -7.30 -12.60
CA VAL A 77 -0.34 -7.64 -12.34
C VAL A 77 -0.41 -9.13 -12.07
N MET A 78 -0.71 -9.50 -10.84
CA MET A 78 -1.04 -10.89 -10.52
C MET A 78 -2.55 -11.07 -10.77
N ASP A 79 -2.89 -11.87 -11.77
CA ASP A 79 -4.27 -12.23 -12.10
C ASP A 79 -4.70 -13.47 -11.30
N PRO A 80 -5.52 -13.33 -10.27
CA PRO A 80 -5.96 -14.44 -9.44
C PRO A 80 -7.15 -15.20 -10.05
N GLY A 81 -7.57 -14.90 -11.27
CA GLY A 81 -8.75 -15.39 -11.95
C GLY A 81 -9.78 -14.30 -12.22
N TYR A 82 -9.36 -13.11 -12.65
CA TYR A 82 -10.27 -12.02 -13.01
C TYR A 82 -11.23 -12.43 -14.13
N ASN A 83 -12.47 -11.94 -14.08
CA ASN A 83 -13.35 -12.00 -15.23
C ASN A 83 -12.81 -11.15 -16.38
N LYS A 84 -13.27 -11.43 -17.60
CA LYS A 84 -12.81 -10.76 -18.82
C LYS A 84 -12.96 -9.23 -18.73
N LYS A 85 -14.08 -8.73 -18.23
CA LYS A 85 -14.37 -7.28 -18.11
C LYS A 85 -13.35 -6.59 -17.21
N ASN A 86 -13.03 -7.19 -16.06
CA ASN A 86 -12.07 -6.65 -15.12
C ASN A 86 -10.65 -6.66 -15.71
N LEU A 87 -10.25 -7.76 -16.34
CA LEU A 87 -8.93 -7.86 -16.96
C LEU A 87 -8.77 -6.87 -18.14
N ASP A 88 -9.80 -6.68 -18.95
CA ASP A 88 -9.79 -5.71 -20.05
C ASP A 88 -9.70 -4.27 -19.53
N LEU A 89 -10.37 -3.94 -18.42
CA LEU A 89 -10.25 -2.63 -17.78
C LEU A 89 -8.82 -2.40 -17.24
N ILE A 90 -8.20 -3.41 -16.60
CA ILE A 90 -6.81 -3.33 -16.16
C ILE A 90 -5.89 -3.05 -17.36
N LYS A 91 -6.02 -3.83 -18.45
CA LYS A 91 -5.20 -3.67 -19.66
C LYS A 91 -5.40 -2.29 -20.30
N LYS A 92 -6.65 -1.80 -20.36
CA LYS A 92 -6.97 -0.45 -20.84
C LYS A 92 -6.22 0.61 -20.02
N ASN A 93 -6.28 0.53 -18.70
CA ASN A 93 -5.63 1.49 -17.81
C ASN A 93 -4.09 1.43 -17.92
N LEU A 94 -3.50 0.23 -17.99
CA LEU A 94 -2.07 0.06 -18.20
C LEU A 94 -1.61 0.72 -19.51
N LYS A 95 -2.36 0.51 -20.60
CA LYS A 95 -2.08 1.15 -21.90
C LYS A 95 -2.20 2.66 -21.81
N THR A 96 -3.27 3.18 -21.21
CA THR A 96 -3.52 4.61 -21.04
C THR A 96 -2.40 5.27 -20.21
N LEU A 97 -2.00 4.66 -19.10
CA LEU A 97 -0.94 5.15 -18.22
C LEU A 97 0.48 4.85 -18.75
N ARG A 98 0.60 4.12 -19.86
CA ARG A 98 1.88 3.68 -20.47
C ARG A 98 2.75 2.90 -19.48
N ILE A 99 2.14 1.97 -18.73
CA ILE A 99 2.85 1.11 -17.77
C ILE A 99 3.10 -0.26 -18.41
N PRO A 100 4.38 -0.69 -18.61
CA PRO A 100 4.74 -1.97 -19.22
C PRO A 100 4.63 -3.12 -18.22
N ALA A 101 3.41 -3.44 -17.77
CA ALA A 101 3.20 -4.46 -16.76
C ALA A 101 3.18 -5.88 -17.33
N LYS A 102 3.82 -6.82 -16.63
CA LYS A 102 3.67 -8.25 -16.83
C LYS A 102 2.41 -8.74 -16.13
N ILE A 103 1.55 -9.48 -16.83
CA ILE A 103 0.35 -10.09 -16.26
C ILE A 103 0.64 -11.57 -16.05
N VAL A 104 0.61 -12.03 -14.80
CA VAL A 104 0.86 -13.42 -14.42
C VAL A 104 -0.43 -14.02 -13.87
N LYS A 105 -0.95 -15.02 -14.57
CA LYS A 105 -2.15 -15.75 -14.15
C LYS A 105 -1.83 -16.72 -13.02
N THR A 106 -2.72 -16.81 -12.05
CA THR A 106 -2.68 -17.79 -10.95
C THR A 106 -4.07 -18.36 -10.72
N ASP A 107 -4.15 -19.56 -10.13
CA ASP A 107 -5.42 -20.24 -9.89
C ASP A 107 -5.96 -20.00 -8.46
N ILE A 108 -5.61 -18.84 -7.88
CA ILE A 108 -5.92 -18.54 -6.46
C ILE A 108 -7.42 -18.47 -6.21
N PHE A 109 -8.21 -17.90 -7.12
CA PHE A 109 -9.66 -17.82 -6.95
C PHE A 109 -10.31 -19.20 -7.04
N ASP A 110 -9.85 -20.05 -7.94
CA ASP A 110 -10.38 -21.39 -8.10
C ASP A 110 -10.10 -22.26 -6.86
N ILE A 111 -8.88 -22.16 -6.31
CA ILE A 111 -8.50 -22.87 -5.07
C ILE A 111 -9.25 -22.31 -3.85
N ALA A 112 -9.37 -21.00 -3.72
CA ALA A 112 -10.09 -20.38 -2.60
C ALA A 112 -11.59 -20.67 -2.65
N ASN A 113 -12.18 -20.77 -3.84
CA ASN A 113 -13.59 -21.07 -4.07
C ASN A 113 -13.95 -22.51 -3.73
N ALA A 114 -12.99 -23.45 -3.84
CA ALA A 114 -13.21 -24.84 -3.48
C ALA A 114 -13.34 -25.06 -1.97
N GLN A 115 -13.04 -24.05 -1.13
CA GLN A 115 -13.11 -24.13 0.33
C GLN A 115 -14.29 -23.33 0.88
N THR A 116 -15.17 -24.00 1.62
CA THR A 116 -16.46 -23.44 2.10
C THR A 116 -16.36 -22.53 3.34
N LYS A 117 -15.22 -22.48 4.05
CA LYS A 117 -15.01 -21.62 5.24
C LYS A 117 -13.65 -20.93 5.21
N GLY A 118 -13.62 -19.61 5.50
CA GLY A 118 -12.37 -18.85 5.61
C GLY A 118 -11.72 -18.47 4.28
N SER A 119 -12.49 -18.50 3.18
CA SER A 119 -12.03 -18.23 1.81
C SER A 119 -11.27 -16.92 1.65
N CYS A 120 -11.73 -15.84 2.28
CA CYS A 120 -11.08 -14.51 2.18
C CYS A 120 -9.71 -14.46 2.86
N PHE A 121 -9.55 -15.06 4.04
CA PHE A 121 -8.26 -15.12 4.73
C PHE A 121 -7.25 -15.98 3.96
N LEU A 122 -7.68 -17.15 3.50
CA LEU A 122 -6.86 -18.04 2.70
C LEU A 122 -6.45 -17.39 1.38
N CYS A 123 -7.40 -16.79 0.67
CA CYS A 123 -7.14 -16.03 -0.56
C CYS A 123 -6.09 -14.93 -0.34
N ALA A 124 -6.23 -14.14 0.72
CA ALA A 124 -5.27 -13.08 1.06
C ALA A 124 -3.86 -13.65 1.36
N LYS A 125 -3.79 -14.76 2.09
CA LYS A 125 -2.52 -15.47 2.40
C LYS A 125 -1.88 -16.02 1.14
N MET A 126 -2.65 -16.71 0.30
CA MET A 126 -2.17 -17.29 -0.98
C MET A 126 -1.71 -16.18 -1.94
N ARG A 127 -2.48 -15.09 -2.08
CA ARG A 127 -2.10 -13.94 -2.92
C ARG A 127 -0.79 -13.34 -2.48
N ARG A 128 -0.57 -13.19 -1.16
CA ARG A 128 0.70 -12.68 -0.63
C ARG A 128 1.85 -13.62 -0.96
N GLY A 129 1.71 -14.93 -0.70
CA GLY A 129 2.74 -15.92 -1.00
C GLY A 129 3.09 -15.97 -2.49
N ALA A 130 2.08 -16.04 -3.36
CA ALA A 130 2.27 -16.03 -4.81
C ALA A 130 3.00 -14.76 -5.29
N LEU A 131 2.62 -13.60 -4.74
CA LEU A 131 3.23 -12.32 -5.08
C LEU A 131 4.73 -12.31 -4.78
N TYR A 132 5.14 -12.77 -3.59
CA TYR A 132 6.55 -12.87 -3.22
C TYR A 132 7.31 -13.87 -4.10
N ASN A 133 6.74 -15.05 -4.37
CA ASN A 133 7.37 -16.05 -5.23
C ASN A 133 7.59 -15.52 -6.65
N ILE A 134 6.57 -14.87 -7.24
CA ILE A 134 6.65 -14.31 -8.58
C ILE A 134 7.69 -13.17 -8.62
N ALA A 135 7.65 -12.24 -7.66
CA ALA A 135 8.61 -11.14 -7.59
C ALA A 135 10.05 -11.66 -7.47
N LYS A 136 10.29 -12.63 -6.58
CA LYS A 136 11.60 -13.25 -6.39
C LYS A 136 12.10 -13.98 -7.63
N SER A 137 11.23 -14.70 -8.35
CA SER A 137 11.59 -15.37 -9.62
C SER A 137 11.93 -14.40 -10.74
N MET A 138 11.48 -13.14 -10.63
CA MET A 138 11.84 -12.05 -11.55
C MET A 138 13.09 -11.27 -11.11
N GLY A 139 13.81 -11.73 -10.09
CA GLY A 139 15.01 -11.09 -9.57
C GLY A 139 14.76 -9.86 -8.70
N CYS A 140 13.51 -9.59 -8.32
CA CYS A 140 13.21 -8.45 -7.46
C CYS A 140 13.62 -8.72 -6.00
N ASN A 141 14.18 -7.71 -5.32
CA ASN A 141 14.46 -7.74 -3.88
C ASN A 141 13.45 -6.93 -3.06
N LYS A 142 12.60 -6.13 -3.72
CA LYS A 142 11.57 -5.33 -3.05
C LYS A 142 10.20 -5.49 -3.71
N ILE A 143 9.16 -5.45 -2.88
CA ILE A 143 7.76 -5.42 -3.30
C ILE A 143 7.16 -4.09 -2.86
N ALA A 144 6.67 -3.29 -3.82
CA ALA A 144 6.00 -2.01 -3.55
C ALA A 144 4.48 -2.18 -3.61
N LEU A 145 3.79 -1.78 -2.54
CA LEU A 145 2.34 -1.82 -2.41
C LEU A 145 1.75 -0.41 -2.31
N GLY A 146 0.56 -0.24 -2.89
CA GLY A 146 -0.17 1.03 -2.97
C GLY A 146 -0.91 1.44 -1.70
N HIS A 147 -0.46 1.03 -0.51
CA HIS A 147 -1.02 1.52 0.74
C HIS A 147 -0.65 2.98 0.97
N HIS A 148 -1.61 3.75 1.46
CA HIS A 148 -1.50 5.18 1.61
C HIS A 148 -1.82 5.65 3.04
N TYR A 149 -1.69 6.94 3.32
CA TYR A 149 -1.89 7.54 4.65
C TYR A 149 -3.19 7.11 5.34
N ASP A 150 -4.30 7.10 4.60
CA ASP A 150 -5.61 6.75 5.17
C ASP A 150 -5.70 5.27 5.53
N ASP A 151 -4.93 4.38 4.87
CA ASP A 151 -4.79 2.98 5.27
C ASP A 151 -4.02 2.83 6.58
N VAL A 152 -2.95 3.63 6.75
CA VAL A 152 -2.12 3.62 7.96
C VAL A 152 -2.97 3.99 9.18
N ILE A 153 -3.64 5.15 9.16
CA ILE A 153 -4.45 5.61 10.29
C ILE A 153 -5.62 4.68 10.59
N THR A 154 -6.26 4.15 9.54
CA THR A 154 -7.35 3.17 9.70
C THR A 154 -6.84 1.89 10.35
N THR A 155 -5.68 1.37 9.94
CA THR A 155 -5.10 0.14 10.50
C THR A 155 -4.66 0.35 11.95
N THR A 156 -4.04 1.50 12.27
CA THR A 156 -3.64 1.83 13.65
C THR A 156 -4.85 1.83 14.58
N LEU A 157 -5.90 2.55 14.20
CA LEU A 157 -7.11 2.63 15.05
C LEU A 157 -7.86 1.28 15.10
N MET A 158 -7.90 0.51 14.00
CA MET A 158 -8.46 -0.86 14.02
C MET A 158 -7.72 -1.78 14.99
N ASN A 159 -6.39 -1.73 15.03
CA ASN A 159 -5.60 -2.56 15.95
C ASN A 159 -5.92 -2.21 17.41
N MET A 160 -6.04 -0.93 17.74
CA MET A 160 -6.43 -0.49 19.07
C MET A 160 -7.85 -0.94 19.45
N LEU A 161 -8.84 -0.71 18.57
CA LEU A 161 -10.25 -0.95 18.87
C LEU A 161 -10.67 -2.42 18.78
N SER A 162 -10.04 -3.19 17.88
CA SER A 162 -10.48 -4.55 17.59
C SER A 162 -9.52 -5.64 18.06
N SER A 163 -8.27 -5.31 18.35
CA SER A 163 -7.24 -6.28 18.76
C SER A 163 -6.57 -5.94 20.09
N GLY A 164 -6.92 -4.80 20.72
CA GLY A 164 -6.28 -4.34 21.96
C GLY A 164 -4.77 -4.16 21.82
N SER A 165 -4.31 -3.78 20.63
CA SER A 165 -2.89 -3.73 20.29
C SER A 165 -2.53 -2.38 19.68
N PHE A 166 -1.49 -1.74 20.21
CA PHE A 166 -0.96 -0.50 19.66
C PHE A 166 0.09 -0.82 18.58
N GLN A 167 -0.38 -1.06 17.38
CA GLN A 167 0.44 -1.38 16.22
C GLN A 167 -0.02 -0.59 15.00
N THR A 168 0.94 -0.20 14.15
CA THR A 168 0.67 0.48 12.89
C THR A 168 1.13 -0.33 11.68
N MET A 169 0.81 0.17 10.50
CA MET A 169 1.31 -0.36 9.25
C MET A 169 2.68 0.27 8.96
N LEU A 170 3.76 -0.48 9.12
CA LEU A 170 5.11 0.05 8.88
C LEU A 170 5.33 0.43 7.40
N PRO A 171 6.09 1.51 7.12
CA PRO A 171 6.41 1.94 5.74
C PRO A 171 7.28 0.93 4.99
N LYS A 172 8.08 0.13 5.70
CA LYS A 172 8.83 -1.01 5.17
C LYS A 172 8.96 -2.12 6.18
N LEU A 173 9.14 -3.35 5.71
CA LEU A 173 9.43 -4.50 6.56
C LEU A 173 10.10 -5.62 5.77
N HIS A 174 11.05 -6.30 6.41
CA HIS A 174 11.64 -7.52 5.87
C HIS A 174 10.62 -8.66 5.89
N SER A 175 10.68 -9.50 4.88
CA SER A 175 9.83 -10.70 4.84
C SER A 175 10.46 -11.82 5.66
N SER A 176 9.76 -12.28 6.69
CA SER A 176 10.18 -13.44 7.47
C SER A 176 10.19 -14.75 6.67
N ASN A 177 9.28 -14.89 5.70
CA ASN A 177 9.12 -16.11 4.89
C ASN A 177 9.93 -16.10 3.59
N TYR A 178 10.45 -14.95 3.19
CA TYR A 178 11.20 -14.75 1.94
C TYR A 178 12.48 -13.97 2.23
N PRO A 179 13.53 -14.63 2.74
CA PRO A 179 14.80 -13.97 3.05
C PRO A 179 15.34 -13.17 1.87
N GLY A 180 15.84 -11.97 2.14
CA GLY A 180 16.32 -11.03 1.15
C GLY A 180 15.23 -10.21 0.44
N MET A 181 13.95 -10.43 0.75
CA MET A 181 12.85 -9.63 0.24
C MET A 181 12.36 -8.60 1.26
N GLU A 182 12.09 -7.38 0.80
CA GLU A 182 11.53 -6.30 1.60
C GLU A 182 10.19 -5.82 0.99
N LEU A 183 9.20 -5.55 1.83
CA LEU A 183 7.97 -4.89 1.43
C LEU A 183 8.07 -3.40 1.73
N ILE A 184 7.70 -2.56 0.77
CA ILE A 184 7.73 -1.10 0.91
C ILE A 184 6.37 -0.47 0.57
N ARG A 185 6.08 0.67 1.19
CA ARG A 185 4.84 1.46 1.02
C ARG A 185 5.16 2.92 0.73
N PRO A 186 5.58 3.25 -0.51
CA PRO A 186 6.08 4.60 -0.82
C PRO A 186 5.00 5.69 -0.76
N MET A 187 3.70 5.32 -0.85
CA MET A 187 2.60 6.26 -0.74
C MET A 187 2.17 6.58 0.70
N TYR A 188 3.02 6.29 1.69
CA TYR A 188 2.74 6.40 3.12
C TYR A 188 2.20 7.78 3.56
N TYR A 189 2.62 8.85 2.89
CA TYR A 189 2.18 10.23 3.14
C TYR A 189 1.08 10.74 2.21
N ILE A 190 0.70 9.95 1.19
CA ILE A 190 -0.30 10.36 0.20
C ILE A 190 -1.70 10.11 0.77
N ARG A 191 -2.60 11.07 0.59
CA ARG A 191 -4.00 10.95 1.01
C ARG A 191 -4.85 10.30 -0.08
N GLU A 192 -5.79 9.45 0.32
CA GLU A 192 -6.73 8.79 -0.60
C GLU A 192 -7.50 9.79 -1.46
N LYS A 193 -7.92 10.91 -0.88
CA LYS A 193 -8.62 11.98 -1.60
C LYS A 193 -7.79 12.58 -2.76
N ASP A 194 -6.46 12.64 -2.62
CA ASP A 194 -5.58 13.20 -3.63
C ASP A 194 -5.41 12.20 -4.80
N ILE A 195 -5.38 10.90 -4.52
CA ILE A 195 -5.41 9.83 -5.54
C ILE A 195 -6.74 9.84 -6.30
N ILE A 196 -7.86 9.98 -5.58
CA ILE A 196 -9.20 10.08 -6.20
C ILE A 196 -9.29 11.32 -7.09
N SER A 197 -8.77 12.47 -6.63
CA SER A 197 -8.74 13.71 -7.41
C SER A 197 -7.93 13.55 -8.69
N TRP A 198 -6.74 12.93 -8.61
CA TRP A 198 -5.91 12.63 -9.78
C TRP A 198 -6.61 11.68 -10.77
N ALA A 199 -7.23 10.63 -10.26
CA ALA A 199 -7.98 9.67 -11.06
C ALA A 199 -9.14 10.35 -11.84
N LYS A 200 -9.93 11.18 -11.15
CA LYS A 200 -11.02 11.95 -11.74
C LYS A 200 -10.54 12.95 -12.78
N TYR A 201 -9.43 13.64 -12.50
CA TYR A 201 -8.85 14.63 -13.43
C TYR A 201 -8.48 14.01 -14.78
N HIS A 202 -8.09 12.74 -14.78
CA HIS A 202 -7.73 12.00 -15.99
C HIS A 202 -8.86 11.10 -16.52
N ASN A 203 -10.08 11.22 -16.00
CA ASN A 203 -11.23 10.39 -16.38
C ASN A 203 -10.93 8.88 -16.35
N LEU A 204 -10.14 8.43 -15.34
CA LEU A 204 -9.78 7.04 -15.19
C LEU A 204 -10.84 6.29 -14.38
N GLU A 205 -11.25 5.13 -14.89
CA GLU A 205 -12.10 4.18 -14.21
C GLU A 205 -11.26 3.02 -13.68
N PHE A 206 -11.51 2.59 -12.44
CA PHE A 206 -10.75 1.52 -11.80
C PHE A 206 -11.66 0.44 -11.26
N LEU A 207 -11.09 -0.74 -11.03
CA LEU A 207 -11.80 -1.79 -10.31
C LEU A 207 -12.16 -1.32 -8.91
N GLN A 208 -13.43 -1.44 -8.56
CA GLN A 208 -13.90 -1.20 -7.19
C GLN A 208 -13.74 -2.46 -6.36
N CYS A 209 -14.07 -3.61 -6.93
CA CYS A 209 -13.87 -4.92 -6.32
C CYS A 209 -13.46 -5.95 -7.37
N ALA A 210 -12.49 -6.78 -7.05
CA ALA A 210 -11.92 -7.73 -8.00
C ALA A 210 -12.39 -9.18 -7.78
N CYS A 211 -13.08 -9.45 -6.67
CA CYS A 211 -13.50 -10.79 -6.28
C CYS A 211 -15.01 -10.97 -6.47
N LYS A 212 -15.46 -12.09 -7.05
CA LYS A 212 -16.88 -12.44 -7.18
C LYS A 212 -17.59 -12.49 -5.81
N PHE A 213 -16.87 -12.88 -4.74
CA PHE A 213 -17.40 -12.93 -3.38
C PHE A 213 -17.70 -11.58 -2.75
N THR A 214 -17.05 -10.50 -3.18
CA THR A 214 -17.28 -9.16 -2.61
C THR A 214 -18.51 -8.48 -3.23
N GLU A 215 -19.03 -8.98 -4.35
CA GLU A 215 -20.33 -8.53 -4.87
C GLU A 215 -21.49 -9.16 -4.09
N GLU A 216 -21.31 -10.40 -3.58
CA GLU A 216 -22.34 -11.15 -2.83
C GLU A 216 -22.15 -11.13 -1.30
N GLU A 217 -20.89 -10.98 -0.82
CA GLU A 217 -20.52 -10.95 0.61
C GLU A 217 -19.83 -9.63 0.98
N ALA A 218 -20.45 -8.49 0.71
CA ALA A 218 -19.98 -7.17 1.18
C ALA A 218 -19.90 -7.05 2.72
N ASP A 219 -20.24 -8.11 3.45
CA ASP A 219 -20.29 -8.24 4.90
C ASP A 219 -19.25 -9.20 5.50
N THR A 220 -18.03 -9.27 4.96
CA THR A 220 -16.98 -9.86 5.78
C THR A 220 -16.71 -8.94 6.98
N GLN A 221 -16.70 -9.49 8.20
CA GLN A 221 -16.52 -8.71 9.44
C GLN A 221 -15.35 -7.70 9.38
N ASN A 222 -14.28 -8.03 8.63
CA ASN A 222 -13.12 -7.15 8.48
C ASN A 222 -13.36 -5.98 7.50
N ALA A 223 -14.13 -6.18 6.42
CA ALA A 223 -14.49 -5.09 5.51
C ALA A 223 -15.47 -4.13 6.18
N GLY A 224 -16.43 -4.65 6.93
CA GLY A 224 -17.36 -3.89 7.75
C GLY A 224 -16.64 -3.08 8.83
N ARG A 225 -15.71 -3.69 9.57
CA ARG A 225 -14.88 -3.01 10.59
C ARG A 225 -14.03 -1.89 9.99
N ARG A 226 -13.41 -2.12 8.83
CA ARG A 226 -12.59 -1.09 8.16
C ARG A 226 -13.45 0.10 7.72
N LYS A 227 -14.63 -0.15 7.16
CA LYS A 227 -15.60 0.89 6.80
C LYS A 227 -16.07 1.66 8.04
N PHE A 228 -16.40 0.97 9.12
CA PHE A 228 -16.76 1.58 10.39
C PHE A 228 -15.67 2.49 10.93
N VAL A 229 -14.40 2.03 10.98
CA VAL A 229 -13.29 2.84 11.49
C VAL A 229 -13.01 4.05 10.59
N LYS A 230 -13.12 3.91 9.25
CA LYS A 230 -13.02 5.07 8.35
C LYS A 230 -14.12 6.11 8.65
N GLN A 231 -15.35 5.66 8.90
CA GLN A 231 -16.45 6.55 9.27
C GLN A 231 -16.22 7.21 10.63
N LEU A 232 -15.75 6.45 11.61
CA LEU A 232 -15.40 6.97 12.95
C LEU A 232 -14.33 8.06 12.86
N ILE A 233 -13.26 7.86 12.09
CA ILE A 233 -12.22 8.88 11.86
C ILE A 233 -12.82 10.13 11.22
N TYR A 234 -13.71 9.96 10.24
CA TYR A 234 -14.39 11.06 9.57
C TYR A 234 -15.26 11.87 10.56
N ASP A 235 -15.99 11.19 11.45
CA ASP A 235 -16.86 11.85 12.43
C ASP A 235 -16.02 12.53 13.52
N LEU A 236 -14.99 11.87 14.04
CA LEU A 236 -14.06 12.47 15.01
C LEU A 236 -13.39 13.73 14.46
N LYS A 237 -13.14 13.79 13.16
CA LYS A 237 -12.51 14.96 12.54
C LYS A 237 -13.37 16.22 12.61
N LYS A 238 -14.67 16.11 12.74
CA LYS A 238 -15.58 17.25 12.89
C LYS A 238 -15.36 17.95 14.24
N GLU A 239 -15.08 17.18 15.29
CA GLU A 239 -14.84 17.65 16.65
C GLU A 239 -13.36 17.93 16.91
N ILE A 240 -12.47 17.10 16.35
CA ILE A 240 -11.02 17.17 16.51
C ILE A 240 -10.34 17.31 15.14
N PRO A 241 -10.17 18.52 14.61
CA PRO A 241 -9.64 18.73 13.25
C PRO A 241 -8.27 18.05 12.98
N GLN A 242 -7.46 17.83 14.02
CA GLN A 242 -6.13 17.22 13.94
C GLN A 242 -6.13 15.70 14.15
N VAL A 243 -7.28 15.04 14.34
CA VAL A 243 -7.38 13.63 14.72
C VAL A 243 -6.61 12.70 13.78
N GLU A 244 -6.72 12.91 12.47
CA GLU A 244 -6.00 12.11 11.47
C GLU A 244 -4.47 12.20 11.65
N LYS A 245 -3.98 13.41 11.90
CA LYS A 245 -2.55 13.66 12.14
C LYS A 245 -2.09 13.05 13.47
N ASN A 246 -2.94 13.14 14.50
CA ASN A 246 -2.63 12.58 15.82
C ASN A 246 -2.56 11.05 15.76
N ILE A 247 -3.54 10.39 15.14
CA ILE A 247 -3.52 8.93 14.93
C ILE A 247 -2.28 8.50 14.13
N PHE A 248 -1.90 9.27 13.11
CA PHE A 248 -0.73 8.96 12.30
C PHE A 248 0.58 9.09 13.08
N LYS A 249 0.69 10.10 13.95
CA LYS A 249 1.89 10.38 14.75
C LYS A 249 2.03 9.51 15.98
N ALA A 250 0.92 9.06 16.56
CA ALA A 250 0.96 8.35 17.83
C ALA A 250 1.94 7.16 17.86
N PRO A 251 2.03 6.30 16.82
CA PRO A 251 2.98 5.19 16.82
C PRO A 251 4.46 5.60 16.72
N ASP A 252 4.74 6.84 16.32
CA ASP A 252 6.09 7.42 16.22
C ASP A 252 6.45 8.26 17.46
N ASN A 253 5.53 8.36 18.43
CA ASN A 253 5.68 9.20 19.61
C ASN A 253 5.25 8.44 20.86
N VAL A 254 5.78 7.24 21.04
CA VAL A 254 5.51 6.38 22.20
C VAL A 254 6.53 6.69 23.28
N THR A 255 6.04 6.98 24.50
CA THR A 255 6.87 7.15 25.70
C THR A 255 6.81 5.85 26.48
N LEU A 256 7.92 5.10 26.50
CA LEU A 256 7.96 3.75 27.06
C LEU A 256 7.68 3.76 28.58
N ASP A 257 8.11 4.79 29.29
CA ASP A 257 7.89 4.95 30.74
C ASP A 257 6.43 5.21 31.12
N MET A 258 5.56 5.44 30.11
CA MET A 258 4.15 5.77 30.32
C MET A 258 3.20 4.71 29.71
N ILE A 259 3.72 3.49 29.49
CA ILE A 259 2.91 2.34 29.05
C ILE A 259 3.07 1.17 30.03
N LEU A 260 2.04 0.32 30.12
CA LEU A 260 2.06 -0.83 31.05
C LEU A 260 3.07 -1.92 30.64
N GLY A 261 3.39 -1.98 29.34
CA GLY A 261 4.38 -2.92 28.82
C GLY A 261 4.41 -2.93 27.28
N TYR A 262 5.45 -3.51 26.74
CA TYR A 262 5.66 -3.66 25.30
C TYR A 262 6.33 -4.99 24.98
N LYS A 263 6.31 -5.38 23.71
CA LYS A 263 7.03 -6.56 23.21
C LYS A 263 8.14 -6.14 22.29
N ASP A 264 9.36 -6.62 22.55
CA ASP A 264 10.51 -6.51 21.66
C ASP A 264 11.03 -7.90 21.32
N ASN A 265 11.20 -8.20 20.03
CA ASN A 265 11.66 -9.50 19.51
C ASN A 265 10.94 -10.73 20.11
N GLY A 266 9.69 -10.55 20.53
CA GLY A 266 8.86 -11.60 21.13
C GLY A 266 8.94 -11.67 22.66
N GLU A 267 9.85 -10.95 23.28
CA GLU A 267 9.97 -10.79 24.73
C GLU A 267 9.04 -9.68 25.21
N TYR A 268 8.39 -9.91 26.36
CA TYR A 268 7.51 -8.94 26.99
C TYR A 268 8.25 -8.17 28.08
N HIS A 269 8.21 -6.86 28.02
CA HIS A 269 8.74 -5.93 29.01
C HIS A 269 7.59 -5.25 29.73
N SER A 270 7.61 -5.31 31.06
CA SER A 270 6.65 -4.69 31.96
C SER A 270 7.19 -3.37 32.51
N PHE A 271 6.33 -2.41 32.82
CA PHE A 271 6.76 -1.22 33.56
C PHE A 271 7.28 -1.54 34.97
N LEU A 272 7.00 -2.75 35.49
CA LEU A 272 7.50 -3.21 36.80
C LEU A 272 8.93 -3.73 36.74
N ASP A 273 9.50 -4.02 35.56
CA ASP A 273 10.81 -4.68 35.47
C ASP A 273 11.93 -3.85 36.11
N ASN A 274 11.82 -2.52 36.11
CA ASN A 274 12.80 -1.60 36.70
C ASN A 274 12.16 -0.64 37.73
N TYR A 275 10.96 -0.95 38.22
CA TYR A 275 10.19 -0.02 39.06
C TYR A 275 10.85 0.29 40.42
N ASP A 276 11.54 -0.68 40.99
CA ASP A 276 12.17 -0.57 42.30
C ASP A 276 13.69 -0.24 42.21
N GLU A 277 14.20 0.07 41.01
CA GLU A 277 15.63 0.37 40.78
C GLU A 277 15.96 1.87 40.87
N GLU A 278 15.01 2.77 41.22
CA GLU A 278 15.24 4.21 41.43
C GLU A 278 15.72 4.54 42.85
#